data_86c62724d85c9d3884bdb29902a38278
#
_entry.id   86c62724d85c9d3884bdb29902a38278
#
_cell.length_a   1.000
_cell.length_b   1.000
_cell.length_c   1.000
_cell.angle_alpha   90.00
_cell.angle_beta   90.00
_cell.angle_gamma   90.00
#
_symmetry.space_group_name_H-M   'P 1'
#
loop_
_entity.id
_entity.type
_entity.pdbx_description
1 polymer ?
#
loop_
_entity_poly.entity_id
_entity_poly.type
_entity_poly.pdbx_seq_one_letter_code
_entity_poly.pdbx_strand_id
1 'polypeptide(L)'
;MNNNKIQEYSLVIELENRQLLNLSLNKHVTLSPSECLILKHLMYNCSQTIGREFLLTHCWPGRVVTSSSLNVAIKNVRTALKAVGSECKVVTVQKEGYCFISPDKGEAQVTELINNPSDRAPERLEISSALHK
;
A
#
# COMPACT_ATOMS: atom_id res chain seq x y z
N MET A 1 -5.72 -16.66 12.72
CA MET A 1 -5.50 -16.38 12.44
C MET A 1 -5.50 -16.03 11.90
N ASN A 2 -5.36 -15.62 11.72
CA ASN A 2 -5.22 -15.10 11.16
C ASN A 2 -4.69 -14.71 10.66
N ASN A 3 -4.67 -14.32 10.46
CA ASN A 3 -4.15 -13.86 9.89
C ASN A 3 -3.27 -13.76 9.72
N ASN A 4 -2.88 -13.98 9.99
CA ASN A 4 -1.92 -13.82 10.06
C ASN A 4 -1.02 -14.04 9.24
N LYS A 5 -0.82 -14.45 8.65
CA LYS A 5 -0.10 -14.46 7.72
C LYS A 5 0.68 -13.38 7.33
N ILE A 6 0.43 -12.35 7.74
CA ILE A 6 1.15 -11.20 7.66
C ILE A 6 2.45 -11.25 8.30
N GLN A 7 2.69 -12.30 9.02
CA GLN A 7 3.83 -12.36 9.82
C GLN A 7 5.13 -12.29 9.10
N GLU A 8 5.18 -12.66 7.84
CA GLU A 8 6.44 -12.67 7.14
C GLU A 8 6.98 -11.29 6.92
N TYR A 9 6.09 -10.33 6.71
CA TYR A 9 6.55 -8.99 6.42
C TYR A 9 6.22 -8.04 7.50
N SER A 10 5.23 -8.36 8.27
CA SER A 10 4.81 -7.54 9.38
C SER A 10 4.36 -6.14 8.98
N LEU A 11 4.18 -5.90 7.72
CA LEU A 11 3.78 -4.57 7.27
C LEU A 11 2.30 -4.57 6.96
N VAL A 12 1.57 -3.67 7.62
CA VAL A 12 0.13 -3.59 7.50
C VAL A 12 -0.26 -2.16 7.29
N ILE A 13 -1.21 -1.93 6.39
CA ILE A 13 -1.79 -0.61 6.27
C ILE A 13 -3.20 -0.67 6.82
N GLU A 14 -3.50 0.26 7.73
CA GLU A 14 -4.78 0.34 8.40
C GLU A 14 -5.52 1.50 7.82
N LEU A 15 -6.50 1.20 6.99
CA LEU A 15 -7.11 2.24 6.18
C LEU A 15 -7.97 3.20 6.97
N GLU A 16 -8.66 2.71 7.97
CA GLU A 16 -9.57 3.56 8.72
C GLU A 16 -8.83 4.68 9.43
N ASN A 17 -7.70 4.37 10.02
CA ASN A 17 -6.92 5.36 10.75
C ASN A 17 -5.73 5.86 9.95
N ARG A 18 -5.59 5.40 8.75
CA ARG A 18 -4.52 5.81 7.85
C ARG A 18 -3.15 5.60 8.46
N GLN A 19 -2.94 4.43 9.02
CA GLN A 19 -1.67 4.13 9.64
C GLN A 19 -0.94 3.03 8.92
N LEU A 20 0.37 3.19 8.83
CA LEU A 20 1.24 2.15 8.33
C LEU A 20 1.96 1.57 9.54
N LEU A 21 1.83 0.27 9.71
CA LEU A 21 2.38 -0.41 10.88
C LEU A 21 3.40 -1.45 10.47
N ASN A 22 4.47 -1.52 11.24
CA ASN A 22 5.40 -2.63 11.14
C ASN A 22 5.28 -3.41 12.43
N LEU A 23 4.57 -4.53 12.38
CA LEU A 23 4.27 -5.28 13.58
C LEU A 23 5.50 -5.91 14.19
N SER A 24 6.45 -6.26 13.36
CA SER A 24 7.66 -6.89 13.83
C SER A 24 8.49 -5.95 14.70
N LEU A 25 8.54 -4.67 14.34
CA LEU A 25 9.31 -3.68 15.06
C LEU A 25 8.45 -2.82 15.98
N ASN A 26 7.15 -3.04 15.95
CA ASN A 26 6.21 -2.26 16.76
C ASN A 26 6.35 -0.78 16.49
N LYS A 27 6.38 -0.43 15.21
CA LYS A 27 6.46 0.95 14.77
C LYS A 27 5.30 1.31 13.89
N HIS A 28 4.91 2.56 13.90
CA HIS A 28 3.83 3.00 13.02
C HIS A 28 3.99 4.46 12.69
N VAL A 29 3.35 4.88 11.60
CA VAL A 29 3.27 6.28 11.22
C VAL A 29 1.88 6.51 10.65
N THR A 30 1.44 7.76 10.71
CA THR A 30 0.16 8.14 10.15
C THR A 30 0.40 8.72 8.77
N LEU A 31 -0.45 8.36 7.83
CA LEU A 31 -0.34 8.79 6.44
C LEU A 31 -1.42 9.81 6.14
N SER A 32 -1.16 10.67 5.14
CA SER A 32 -2.20 11.52 4.63
C SER A 32 -3.20 10.65 3.87
N PRO A 33 -4.40 11.16 3.56
CA PRO A 33 -5.37 10.36 2.83
C PRO A 33 -4.84 9.87 1.49
N SER A 34 -4.18 10.72 0.72
CA SER A 34 -3.69 10.29 -0.58
C SER A 34 -2.54 9.29 -0.45
N GLU A 35 -1.64 9.50 0.52
CA GLU A 35 -0.56 8.55 0.74
C GLU A 35 -1.10 7.18 1.12
N CYS A 36 -2.13 7.18 1.93
CA CYS A 36 -2.75 5.93 2.35
C CYS A 36 -3.35 5.20 1.16
N LEU A 37 -4.04 5.91 0.29
CA LEU A 37 -4.65 5.29 -0.89
C LEU A 37 -3.60 4.82 -1.88
N ILE A 38 -2.54 5.59 -2.06
CA ILE A 38 -1.46 5.17 -2.94
C ILE A 38 -0.86 3.86 -2.43
N LEU A 39 -0.54 3.82 -1.16
CA LEU A 39 0.09 2.64 -0.60
C LEU A 39 -0.86 1.45 -0.64
N LYS A 40 -2.14 1.69 -0.42
CA LYS A 40 -3.13 0.63 -0.53
C LYS A 40 -3.10 -0.01 -1.91
N HIS A 41 -3.16 0.81 -2.95
CA HIS A 41 -3.17 0.27 -4.31
C HIS A 41 -1.87 -0.44 -4.64
N LEU A 42 -0.76 0.13 -4.21
CA LEU A 42 0.53 -0.48 -4.50
C LEU A 42 0.72 -1.81 -3.78
N MET A 43 0.30 -1.88 -2.54
CA MET A 43 0.45 -3.11 -1.77
C MET A 43 -0.49 -4.21 -2.26
N TYR A 44 -1.72 -3.84 -2.62
CA TYR A 44 -2.63 -4.83 -3.18
C TYR A 44 -2.10 -5.42 -4.48
N ASN A 45 -1.29 -4.64 -5.20
CA ASN A 45 -0.74 -5.07 -6.48
C ASN A 45 0.76 -5.24 -6.38
N CYS A 46 1.20 -5.83 -5.29
CA CYS A 46 2.61 -6.03 -5.03
C CYS A 46 3.29 -6.68 -6.23
N SER A 47 4.43 -6.15 -6.61
CA SER A 47 5.23 -6.60 -7.73
C SER A 47 4.64 -6.25 -9.09
N GLN A 48 3.55 -5.48 -9.12
CA GLN A 48 2.97 -5.03 -10.37
C GLN A 48 3.07 -3.53 -10.47
N THR A 49 3.23 -3.04 -11.68
CA THR A 49 3.35 -1.61 -11.90
C THR A 49 1.98 -0.98 -11.97
N ILE A 50 1.80 0.09 -11.21
CA ILE A 50 0.56 0.86 -11.23
C ILE A 50 0.87 2.19 -11.91
N GLY A 51 0.07 2.52 -12.90
CA GLY A 51 0.34 3.71 -13.72
C GLY A 51 0.10 5.01 -12.97
N ARG A 52 0.81 6.05 -13.39
CA ARG A 52 0.67 7.36 -12.78
C ARG A 52 -0.74 7.89 -12.91
N GLU A 53 -1.35 7.71 -14.10
CA GLU A 53 -2.71 8.20 -14.31
C GLU A 53 -3.71 7.53 -13.39
N PHE A 54 -3.53 6.25 -13.18
CA PHE A 54 -4.41 5.54 -12.26
C PHE A 54 -4.32 6.15 -10.87
N LEU A 55 -3.10 6.40 -10.40
CA LEU A 55 -2.91 6.93 -9.05
C LEU A 55 -3.46 8.35 -8.96
N LEU A 56 -3.23 9.18 -9.99
CA LEU A 56 -3.74 10.53 -9.97
C LEU A 56 -5.26 10.55 -9.95
N THR A 57 -5.88 9.60 -10.62
CA THR A 57 -7.34 9.54 -10.68
C THR A 57 -7.95 9.00 -9.40
N HIS A 58 -7.30 8.04 -8.77
CA HIS A 58 -7.94 7.29 -7.69
C HIS A 58 -7.50 7.66 -6.28
N CYS A 59 -6.40 8.39 -6.14
CA CYS A 59 -5.89 8.63 -4.80
C CYS A 59 -6.19 10.01 -4.25
N TRP A 60 -6.91 10.83 -5.00
CA TRP A 60 -7.38 12.13 -4.55
C TRP A 60 -8.85 12.28 -4.92
N PRO A 61 -9.72 11.54 -4.23
CA PRO A 61 -11.14 11.53 -4.61
C PRO A 61 -11.74 12.93 -4.60
N GLY A 62 -12.44 13.25 -5.68
CA GLY A 62 -13.11 14.53 -5.77
C GLY A 62 -12.20 15.70 -6.08
N ARG A 63 -10.94 15.45 -6.39
CA ARG A 63 -9.98 16.51 -6.64
C ARG A 63 -9.17 16.22 -7.89
N VAL A 64 -8.76 17.28 -8.54
CA VAL A 64 -7.83 17.18 -9.65
C VAL A 64 -6.49 17.67 -9.16
N VAL A 65 -5.46 16.86 -9.30
CA VAL A 65 -4.14 17.22 -8.79
C VAL A 65 -3.11 17.09 -9.90
N THR A 66 -1.94 17.66 -9.67
CA THR A 66 -0.88 17.67 -10.67
C THR A 66 0.06 16.50 -10.46
N SER A 67 0.90 16.28 -11.46
CA SER A 67 1.95 15.28 -11.34
C SER A 67 2.86 15.57 -10.15
N SER A 68 3.06 16.82 -9.83
CA SER A 68 3.89 17.18 -8.68
C SER A 68 3.30 16.64 -7.39
N SER A 69 1.98 16.66 -7.27
CA SER A 69 1.34 16.11 -6.08
C SER A 69 1.64 14.64 -5.93
N LEU A 70 1.62 13.91 -7.02
CA LEU A 70 1.95 12.49 -6.97
C LEU A 70 3.42 12.29 -6.60
N ASN A 71 4.31 13.08 -7.18
CA ASN A 71 5.72 12.96 -6.87
C ASN A 71 5.99 13.17 -5.38
N VAL A 72 5.34 14.17 -4.80
CA VAL A 72 5.52 14.44 -3.38
C VAL A 72 4.93 13.30 -2.54
N ALA A 73 3.77 12.82 -2.93
CA ALA A 73 3.13 11.74 -2.19
C ALA A 73 3.98 10.47 -2.22
N ILE A 74 4.57 10.15 -3.37
CA ILE A 74 5.45 8.99 -3.46
C ILE A 74 6.67 9.15 -2.57
N LYS A 75 7.24 10.35 -2.54
CA LYS A 75 8.36 10.61 -1.66
C LYS A 75 7.97 10.39 -0.21
N ASN A 76 6.78 10.86 0.17
CA ASN A 76 6.33 10.72 1.54
C ASN A 76 6.03 9.26 1.89
N VAL A 77 5.51 8.50 0.93
CA VAL A 77 5.28 7.08 1.14
C VAL A 77 6.61 6.37 1.39
N ARG A 78 7.62 6.71 0.61
CA ARG A 78 8.96 6.12 0.80
C ARG A 78 9.52 6.47 2.17
N THR A 79 9.32 7.70 2.60
CA THR A 79 9.77 8.13 3.92
C THR A 79 9.04 7.36 5.02
N ALA A 80 7.74 7.15 4.84
CA ALA A 80 6.95 6.41 5.82
C ALA A 80 7.44 4.96 5.94
N LEU A 81 7.74 4.33 4.82
CA LEU A 81 8.25 2.97 4.85
C LEU A 81 9.55 2.90 5.62
N LYS A 82 10.43 3.87 5.43
CA LYS A 82 11.66 3.91 6.20
C LYS A 82 11.41 4.18 7.66
N ALA A 83 10.46 5.04 7.96
CA ALA A 83 10.18 5.41 9.34
C ALA A 83 9.73 4.23 10.17
N VAL A 84 9.03 3.28 9.55
CA VAL A 84 8.61 2.09 10.29
C VAL A 84 9.62 0.95 10.15
N GLY A 85 10.77 1.22 9.52
CA GLY A 85 11.82 0.22 9.42
C GLY A 85 11.55 -0.89 8.43
N SER A 86 10.72 -0.62 7.44
CA SER A 86 10.38 -1.64 6.46
C SER A 86 11.46 -1.73 5.39
N GLU A 87 11.68 -2.92 4.89
CA GLU A 87 12.57 -3.13 3.77
C GLU A 87 11.84 -3.14 2.45
N CYS A 88 10.53 -2.98 2.49
CA CYS A 88 9.75 -2.87 1.27
C CYS A 88 10.06 -1.54 0.59
N LYS A 89 9.93 -1.50 -0.72
CA LYS A 89 10.28 -0.32 -1.48
C LYS A 89 9.24 -0.01 -2.53
N VAL A 90 9.13 1.27 -2.86
CA VAL A 90 8.34 1.71 -4.00
C VAL A 90 9.34 2.14 -5.06
N VAL A 91 9.41 1.40 -6.14
CA VAL A 91 10.35 1.72 -7.20
C VAL A 91 9.65 2.42 -8.34
N THR A 92 10.38 3.28 -9.02
CA THR A 92 9.87 3.95 -10.19
C THR A 92 10.11 3.07 -11.40
N VAL A 93 9.06 2.84 -12.18
CA VAL A 93 9.19 2.11 -13.44
C VAL A 93 9.09 3.18 -14.52
N GLN A 94 10.19 3.40 -15.20
CA GLN A 94 10.32 4.50 -16.16
C GLN A 94 9.16 4.52 -17.14
N LYS A 95 8.53 5.68 -17.23
CA LYS A 95 7.45 5.92 -18.18
C LYS A 95 6.20 5.10 -17.95
N GLU A 96 6.16 4.32 -16.88
CA GLU A 96 5.00 3.48 -16.61
C GLU A 96 4.32 3.80 -15.29
N GLY A 97 5.09 3.97 -14.24
CA GLY A 97 4.48 4.25 -12.94
C GLY A 97 5.35 3.77 -11.81
N TYR A 98 4.71 3.13 -10.84
CA TYR A 98 5.40 2.71 -9.62
C TYR A 98 5.04 1.28 -9.28
N CYS A 99 5.94 0.63 -8.55
CA CYS A 99 5.76 -0.75 -8.19
C CYS A 99 6.21 -0.96 -6.75
N PHE A 100 5.41 -1.67 -5.98
CA PHE A 100 5.74 -1.99 -4.59
C PHE A 100 6.48 -3.32 -4.57
N ILE A 101 7.66 -3.33 -3.98
CA ILE A 101 8.51 -4.51 -3.95
C ILE A 101 8.76 -4.88 -2.50
N SER A 102 8.56 -6.14 -2.20
CA SER A 102 8.87 -6.67 -0.91
C SER A 102 10.11 -7.54 -1.00
N PRO A 103 10.93 -7.56 0.05
CA PRO A 103 12.21 -8.25 -0.06
C PRO A 103 12.08 -9.75 -0.17
N ASP A 104 11.02 -10.34 0.38
CA ASP A 104 10.96 -11.77 0.34
C ASP A 104 10.19 -12.27 -0.81
N LYS A 105 8.95 -12.39 -0.69
CA LYS A 105 8.18 -12.87 -1.76
C LYS A 105 7.33 -11.83 -2.30
N GLY A 106 7.58 -10.64 -1.87
CA GLY A 106 6.85 -9.56 -2.39
C GLY A 106 5.46 -9.44 -1.88
N GLU A 107 5.19 -9.95 -0.70
CA GLU A 107 3.84 -9.86 -0.23
C GLU A 107 3.71 -8.97 0.96
N ALA A 108 2.73 -8.13 0.94
CA ALA A 108 2.32 -7.34 2.07
C ALA A 108 0.82 -7.43 2.10
N GLN A 109 0.21 -7.01 3.19
CA GLN A 109 -1.22 -7.11 3.31
C GLN A 109 -1.85 -5.78 3.57
N VAL A 110 -3.01 -5.60 3.01
CA VAL A 110 -3.83 -4.43 3.27
C VAL A 110 -4.97 -4.87 4.13
N THR A 111 -5.11 -4.22 5.28
CA THR A 111 -6.19 -4.52 6.21
C THR A 111 -7.16 -3.37 6.20
N GLU A 112 -8.41 -3.68 5.92
CA GLU A 112 -9.44 -2.67 5.91
C GLU A 112 -10.25 -2.82 7.17
N LEU A 113 -10.28 -1.77 7.95
CA LEU A 113 -10.98 -1.84 9.21
C LEU A 113 -12.40 -1.41 9.12
N ILE A 114 -12.87 -1.07 7.97
CA ILE A 114 -14.25 -0.66 7.81
C ILE A 114 -15.12 -1.84 7.83
N ASN A 115 -14.87 -2.88 7.99
CA ASN A 115 -15.69 -4.04 8.25
C ASN A 115 -16.97 -4.10 7.46
N ASN A 116 -16.92 -3.72 6.23
CA ASN A 116 -18.03 -3.92 5.35
C ASN A 116 -17.60 -4.91 4.29
N PRO A 117 -17.86 -6.17 4.49
CA PRO A 117 -17.35 -7.18 3.58
C PRO A 117 -17.75 -6.96 2.15
N SER A 118 -18.87 -6.34 1.92
CA SER A 118 -19.30 -6.15 0.55
C SER A 118 -18.46 -5.15 -0.19
N ASP A 119 -17.66 -4.36 0.52
CA ASP A 119 -16.79 -3.43 -0.14
C ASP A 119 -15.50 -4.04 -0.57
N ARG A 120 -15.23 -5.24 -0.15
CA ARG A 120 -13.97 -5.83 -0.45
C ARG A 120 -14.00 -6.39 -1.82
N ALA A 121 -12.97 -6.20 -2.47
CA ALA A 121 -12.83 -6.80 -3.74
C ALA A 121 -12.82 -8.26 -3.55
N PRO A 122 -13.60 -8.83 -4.17
CA PRO A 122 -13.56 -10.24 -4.05
C PRO A 122 -12.38 -10.75 -4.72
N GLU A 123 -12.00 -10.37 -4.77
CA GLU A 123 -11.16 -10.56 -5.17
C GLU A 123 -10.16 -10.77 -5.15
N ARG A 124 -10.14 -10.68 -4.97
CA ARG A 124 -9.21 -10.74 -5.01
C ARG A 124 -8.50 -11.02 -4.40
N LEU A 125 -8.74 -11.10 -3.95
CA LEU A 125 -8.14 -11.11 -3.34
C LEU A 125 -7.58 -11.85 -3.20
N GLU A 126 -7.68 -12.21 -3.28
CA GLU A 126 -7.12 -12.59 -3.04
C GLU A 126 -6.29 -12.76 -3.14
N ILE A 127 -6.47 -12.55 -3.15
CA ILE A 127 -5.60 -12.59 -3.09
C ILE A 127 -4.93 -13.01 -3.15
N SER A 128 -4.96 -13.13 -2.99
CA SER A 128 -4.14 -13.42 -2.87
C SER A 128 -3.67 -13.89 -2.95
N SER A 129 -4.02 -14.22 -2.89
CA SER A 129 -3.35 -14.57 -2.72
C SER A 129 -2.96 -14.87 -2.77
N ALA A 130 -3.34 -15.08 -2.61
CA ALA A 130 -2.74 -15.16 -2.32
C ALA A 130 -2.49 -15.44 -2.16
N LEU A 131 -2.97 -15.53 -2.07
CA LEU A 131 -2.53 -15.47 -1.67
C LEU A 131 -2.41 -16.03 -1.63
N HIS A 132 -2.72 -16.47 -1.60
CA HIS A 132 -2.37 -16.60 -1.38
C HIS A 132 -2.24 -17.07 -1.36
N LYS A 133 -2.67 -17.54 -1.38
CA LYS A 133 -2.37 -17.73 -1.17
C LYS A 133 -2.16 -17.81 -1.12
#